data_cbec8bdeff37a766ddac558f3af725f5
#
_entry.id   cbec8bdeff37a766ddac558f3af725f5
#
_cell.length_a   1.000
_cell.length_b   1.000
_cell.length_c   1.000
_cell.angle_alpha   90.00
_cell.angle_beta   90.00
_cell.angle_gamma   90.00
#
_symmetry.space_group_name_H-M   'P 1'
#
loop_
_entity.id
_entity.type
_entity.pdbx_description
1 polymer ?
#
loop_
_entity_poly.entity_id
_entity_poly.type
_entity_poly.pdbx_seq_one_letter_code
_entity_poly.pdbx_strand_id
1 'polypeptide(L)'
;MGKNIFFNAHHSPVGAFASFTLGHQGNTGGFDLELAHPPDQNIYIGLQEDGSKKYLALPFFGQGEDERARYTSEQDAIKEESAAGVEALSQAEVGIQTEDGIQTEIHHQVNNATSVYIEPFSEKEITRTFEAATDEWQAGDISFKLYSPFTSVPDPALAQEEELKQAIVPSIIAELTVDNTKGKNTRQAFLGFQGNDPYSSMRHLSDTTDGKLCGVGQGRHVAIATLDERVTSASFFTMEGILEPRVKENLHFGLGQVGALLMDVPAGEKQTFRFALCFYRGGYVTTGLDTSYYYTKFFKDIEDVADYTLKHSEQKIAEAHKANQLVSDSSLNEDQKFMLAHAIRSYYGCTEFLLHEDKPLWVVNEGEYRMMNTFDLTVDQLFFELKMNAWTVKNELEQFITRYRYYDTVSFPGDSKEYPGGVSFTHDMGVANAFSRAGYSSYELHALDDCFSHMTHEQLVNWILCAAAYIEHTGDQAWLKEQLPLMEECLTSMVNRDHPDEAKRNGIMGLDSSRCMGGAEITTYDSLDISLGQARNNIYLAGKCWSAYVALEKIFNDAGLHAQAQTVAKSTKMCSYD
;
A
#
# COMPACT_ATOMS: atom_id res chain seq x y z
N MET A 1 -17.34 -22.74 14.42
CA MET A 1 -16.06 -22.07 14.69
C MET A 1 -16.27 -20.59 14.50
N GLY A 2 -16.00 -19.73 15.51
CA GLY A 2 -16.07 -18.28 15.32
C GLY A 2 -15.15 -17.87 14.16
N LYS A 3 -15.58 -16.93 13.30
CA LYS A 3 -14.69 -16.38 12.26
C LYS A 3 -13.48 -15.78 12.97
N ASN A 4 -12.27 -16.09 12.49
CA ASN A 4 -11.06 -15.41 12.96
C ASN A 4 -11.20 -13.92 12.63
N ILE A 5 -11.15 -13.05 13.64
CA ILE A 5 -11.24 -11.60 13.48
C ILE A 5 -9.85 -10.94 13.40
N PHE A 6 -8.79 -11.68 13.76
CA PHE A 6 -7.42 -11.17 13.78
C PHE A 6 -6.71 -11.50 12.47
N PHE A 7 -6.76 -10.57 11.55
CA PHE A 7 -6.04 -10.57 10.27
C PHE A 7 -5.71 -9.13 9.91
N ASN A 8 -4.56 -8.90 9.30
CA ASN A 8 -4.16 -7.58 8.83
C ASN A 8 -5.04 -7.10 7.67
N ALA A 9 -5.38 -5.84 7.70
CA ALA A 9 -6.06 -5.14 6.62
C ALA A 9 -5.35 -3.83 6.31
N HIS A 10 -5.21 -3.54 5.02
CA HIS A 10 -4.65 -2.29 4.54
C HIS A 10 -5.70 -1.17 4.60
N HIS A 11 -5.28 -0.01 5.10
CA HIS A 11 -6.03 1.24 5.09
C HIS A 11 -5.21 2.27 4.35
N SER A 12 -5.46 2.38 3.05
CA SER A 12 -4.57 3.09 2.12
C SER A 12 -5.26 4.30 1.51
N PRO A 13 -4.61 5.46 1.48
CA PRO A 13 -5.02 6.56 0.61
C PRO A 13 -4.74 6.22 -0.85
N VAL A 14 -5.57 6.72 -1.75
CA VAL A 14 -5.47 6.43 -3.18
C VAL A 14 -4.21 7.08 -3.79
N GLY A 15 -3.42 6.30 -4.50
CA GLY A 15 -2.27 6.81 -5.25
C GLY A 15 -1.07 7.28 -4.42
N ALA A 16 -1.02 6.93 -3.14
CA ALA A 16 0.07 7.35 -2.26
C ALA A 16 1.12 6.28 -1.98
N PHE A 17 0.89 5.05 -2.44
CA PHE A 17 1.71 3.88 -2.16
C PHE A 17 2.06 3.77 -0.66
N ALA A 18 1.02 3.89 0.13
CA ALA A 18 1.10 3.94 1.58
C ALA A 18 -0.07 3.17 2.21
N SER A 19 0.13 2.66 3.40
CA SER A 19 -0.90 1.96 4.15
C SER A 19 -0.73 2.14 5.65
N PHE A 20 -1.83 2.26 6.37
CA PHE A 20 -1.88 1.95 7.79
C PHE A 20 -2.47 0.55 7.92
N THR A 21 -1.63 -0.42 8.23
CA THR A 21 -2.02 -1.82 8.34
C THR A 21 -2.37 -2.15 9.78
N LEU A 22 -3.54 -2.77 10.00
CA LEU A 22 -3.98 -3.11 11.34
C LEU A 22 -4.80 -4.41 11.32
N GLY A 23 -4.72 -5.19 12.43
CA GLY A 23 -5.68 -6.25 12.68
C GLY A 23 -5.12 -7.58 13.12
N HIS A 24 -3.84 -7.87 12.95
CA HIS A 24 -3.19 -9.03 13.56
C HIS A 24 -2.64 -8.65 14.96
N GLN A 25 -2.66 -9.60 15.88
CA GLN A 25 -2.13 -9.40 17.23
C GLN A 25 -0.61 -9.19 17.21
N GLY A 26 -0.12 -8.40 18.16
CA GLY A 26 1.29 -8.05 18.28
C GLY A 26 1.67 -6.85 17.42
N ASN A 27 2.96 -6.66 17.19
CA ASN A 27 3.55 -5.53 16.47
C ASN A 27 3.67 -5.79 14.95
N THR A 28 2.65 -6.37 14.34
CA THR A 28 2.68 -6.74 12.91
C THR A 28 1.86 -5.80 12.04
N GLY A 29 1.66 -4.57 12.48
CA GLY A 29 0.92 -3.52 11.78
C GLY A 29 1.62 -2.18 11.88
N GLY A 30 0.94 -1.11 11.48
CA GLY A 30 1.43 0.25 11.58
C GLY A 30 1.49 0.99 10.23
N PHE A 31 2.26 2.05 10.22
CA PHE A 31 2.47 2.88 9.03
C PHE A 31 3.50 2.25 8.10
N ASP A 32 3.14 2.12 6.84
CA ASP A 32 4.04 1.74 5.77
C ASP A 32 3.96 2.78 4.65
N LEU A 33 5.10 3.22 4.18
CA LEU A 33 5.23 4.15 3.06
C LEU A 33 6.17 3.52 2.03
N GLU A 34 5.69 3.46 0.77
CA GLU A 34 6.39 2.82 -0.34
C GLU A 34 6.57 1.29 -0.17
N LEU A 35 5.79 0.68 0.72
CA LEU A 35 5.76 -0.77 1.02
C LEU A 35 7.16 -1.42 1.05
N ALA A 36 8.12 -0.73 1.66
CA ALA A 36 9.51 -1.17 1.66
C ALA A 36 9.70 -2.55 2.31
N HIS A 37 8.92 -2.81 3.34
CA HIS A 37 8.81 -4.09 4.07
C HIS A 37 7.48 -4.10 4.83
N PRO A 38 6.96 -5.27 5.26
CA PRO A 38 5.78 -5.32 6.11
C PRO A 38 5.98 -4.48 7.38
N PRO A 39 4.98 -3.67 7.79
CA PRO A 39 5.10 -2.86 8.99
C PRO A 39 5.20 -3.73 10.25
N ASP A 40 6.06 -3.33 11.17
CA ASP A 40 6.38 -4.05 12.41
C ASP A 40 6.30 -3.13 13.64
N GLN A 41 5.34 -2.22 13.65
CA GLN A 41 5.18 -1.21 14.68
C GLN A 41 4.20 -1.63 15.76
N ASN A 42 4.47 -1.22 17.00
CA ASN A 42 3.47 -1.24 18.06
C ASN A 42 2.46 -0.11 17.83
N ILE A 43 1.18 -0.48 17.85
CA ILE A 43 0.05 0.47 17.77
C ILE A 43 -0.71 0.39 19.09
N TYR A 44 -0.79 1.52 19.77
CA TYR A 44 -1.39 1.64 21.10
C TYR A 44 -2.74 2.33 21.01
N ILE A 45 -3.82 1.59 21.33
CA ILE A 45 -5.20 2.10 21.32
C ILE A 45 -5.87 1.58 22.59
N GLY A 46 -6.11 2.44 23.56
CA GLY A 46 -6.57 1.94 24.84
C GLY A 46 -7.17 2.98 25.76
N LEU A 47 -7.55 2.50 26.94
CA LEU A 47 -8.28 3.26 27.95
C LEU A 47 -7.86 2.82 29.35
N GLN A 48 -7.74 3.78 30.26
CA GLN A 48 -7.52 3.54 31.69
C GLN A 48 -8.72 2.81 32.32
N GLU A 49 -8.47 1.79 33.11
CA GLU A 49 -9.50 1.21 33.99
C GLU A 49 -9.96 2.22 35.04
N ASP A 50 -11.27 2.25 35.33
CA ASP A 50 -11.86 3.24 36.24
C ASP A 50 -11.24 3.19 37.65
N GLY A 51 -10.61 4.28 38.06
CA GLY A 51 -9.95 4.41 39.35
C GLY A 51 -8.68 3.59 39.55
N SER A 52 -8.08 3.08 38.49
CA SER A 52 -6.89 2.23 38.45
C SER A 52 -5.70 2.93 37.77
N LYS A 53 -4.50 2.40 37.99
CA LYS A 53 -3.29 2.74 37.19
C LYS A 53 -3.07 1.77 36.01
N LYS A 54 -3.97 0.84 35.85
CA LYS A 54 -3.97 -0.12 34.75
C LYS A 54 -4.69 0.46 33.53
N TYR A 55 -4.17 0.17 32.37
CA TYR A 55 -4.77 0.48 31.08
C TYR A 55 -5.04 -0.81 30.31
N LEU A 56 -6.16 -0.86 29.61
CA LEU A 56 -6.50 -1.92 28.68
C LEU A 56 -6.39 -1.38 27.25
N ALA A 57 -5.77 -2.14 26.35
CA ALA A 57 -5.58 -1.73 24.97
C ALA A 57 -5.94 -2.85 23.99
N LEU A 58 -6.25 -2.48 22.73
CA LEU A 58 -6.37 -3.45 21.64
C LEU A 58 -5.02 -4.15 21.45
N PRO A 59 -4.99 -5.45 21.07
CA PRO A 59 -3.79 -6.28 21.12
C PRO A 59 -2.83 -6.07 19.93
N PHE A 60 -2.61 -4.82 19.51
CA PHE A 60 -1.76 -4.46 18.37
C PHE A 60 -0.36 -4.01 18.78
N PHE A 61 0.12 -4.52 19.89
CA PHE A 61 1.47 -4.30 20.38
C PHE A 61 2.05 -5.61 20.89
N GLY A 62 3.37 -5.78 20.72
CA GLY A 62 4.13 -6.89 21.29
C GLY A 62 4.80 -6.45 22.60
N GLN A 63 5.27 -7.42 23.36
CA GLN A 63 6.24 -7.19 24.41
C GLN A 63 7.61 -7.07 23.73
N GLY A 64 7.92 -5.89 23.19
CA GLY A 64 9.22 -5.61 22.58
C GLY A 64 10.33 -5.52 23.63
N GLU A 65 11.58 -5.62 23.19
CA GLU A 65 12.73 -5.21 23.99
C GLU A 65 12.54 -3.75 24.41
N ASP A 66 12.81 -3.46 25.69
CA ASP A 66 12.78 -2.10 26.20
C ASP A 66 13.77 -1.25 25.41
N GLU A 67 13.29 -0.32 24.59
CA GLU A 67 14.14 0.55 23.78
C GLU A 67 15.15 1.35 24.60
N ARG A 68 14.90 1.54 25.89
CA ARG A 68 15.88 2.12 26.82
C ARG A 68 17.17 1.31 26.85
N ALA A 69 17.10 -0.02 26.62
CA ALA A 69 18.28 -0.87 26.55
C ALA A 69 19.30 -0.43 25.49
N ARG A 70 18.85 0.23 24.41
CA ARG A 70 19.73 0.79 23.36
C ARG A 70 20.56 1.98 23.86
N TYR A 71 20.12 2.65 24.91
CA TYR A 71 20.72 3.87 25.46
C TYR A 71 21.29 3.65 26.87
N THR A 72 21.16 2.45 27.43
CA THR A 72 21.75 2.08 28.72
C THR A 72 23.08 1.35 28.50
N SER A 73 24.04 1.54 29.43
CA SER A 73 25.28 0.75 29.40
C SER A 73 24.96 -0.70 29.79
N GLU A 74 25.82 -1.66 29.35
CA GLU A 74 25.71 -3.06 29.79
C GLU A 74 25.63 -3.21 31.31
N GLN A 75 26.30 -2.33 32.08
CA GLN A 75 26.25 -2.34 33.54
C GLN A 75 24.88 -1.92 34.07
N ASP A 76 24.21 -1.00 33.41
CA ASP A 76 22.87 -0.57 33.81
C ASP A 76 21.82 -1.62 33.41
N ALA A 77 21.96 -2.27 32.24
CA ALA A 77 21.14 -3.40 31.83
C ALA A 77 21.27 -4.59 32.80
N ILE A 78 22.47 -4.93 33.23
CA ILE A 78 22.70 -5.99 34.24
C ILE A 78 22.06 -5.65 35.58
N LYS A 79 22.04 -4.38 35.98
CA LYS A 79 21.34 -3.93 37.18
C LYS A 79 19.83 -4.04 37.07
N GLU A 80 19.26 -3.77 35.91
CA GLU A 80 17.82 -3.93 35.67
C GLU A 80 17.40 -5.41 35.61
N GLU A 81 18.17 -6.30 34.97
CA GLU A 81 17.93 -7.74 35.02
C GLU A 81 18.08 -8.33 36.43
N SER A 82 19.05 -7.82 37.21
CA SER A 82 19.23 -8.24 38.60
C SER A 82 18.15 -7.66 39.52
N ALA A 83 17.56 -6.53 39.19
CA ALA A 83 16.47 -5.94 39.96
C ALA A 83 15.15 -6.72 39.84
N ALA A 84 14.91 -7.41 38.72
CA ALA A 84 13.79 -8.37 38.61
C ALA A 84 13.95 -9.60 39.54
N GLY A 85 15.18 -9.86 40.02
CA GLY A 85 15.49 -10.89 41.04
C GLY A 85 15.73 -10.34 42.46
N VAL A 86 15.60 -9.04 42.70
CA VAL A 86 16.09 -8.40 43.92
C VAL A 86 15.00 -7.60 44.64
N GLU A 87 14.09 -8.30 45.27
CA GLU A 87 13.56 -7.84 46.56
C GLU A 87 14.65 -7.75 47.65
N ALA A 88 15.89 -8.19 47.37
CA ALA A 88 16.96 -8.32 48.36
C ALA A 88 17.99 -7.18 48.35
N LEU A 89 17.99 -6.24 47.38
CA LEU A 89 18.97 -5.15 47.34
C LEU A 89 18.39 -3.75 47.61
N SER A 90 17.22 -3.66 48.19
CA SER A 90 16.64 -2.38 48.66
C SER A 90 17.37 -1.77 49.89
N GLN A 91 18.50 -2.34 50.32
CA GLN A 91 19.29 -1.88 51.45
C GLN A 91 20.81 -1.87 51.18
N ALA A 92 21.27 -1.58 50.00
CA ALA A 92 22.67 -1.30 49.80
C ALA A 92 22.93 0.22 49.91
N GLU A 93 23.30 0.66 51.11
CA GLU A 93 23.93 1.97 51.36
C GLU A 93 25.32 1.96 50.70
N VAL A 94 25.50 2.72 49.59
CA VAL A 94 26.85 3.01 49.09
C VAL A 94 27.32 4.33 49.67
N GLY A 95 28.06 4.25 50.73
CA GLY A 95 28.78 5.39 51.31
C GLY A 95 30.03 5.67 50.50
N ILE A 96 30.17 6.83 49.90
CA ILE A 96 31.44 7.35 49.34
C ILE A 96 32.10 8.18 50.45
N GLN A 97 33.26 7.74 50.95
CA GLN A 97 34.11 8.55 51.83
C GLN A 97 34.98 9.47 50.96
N THR A 98 34.82 10.77 51.10
CA THR A 98 35.79 11.77 50.61
C THR A 98 36.74 12.15 51.71
N GLU A 99 37.99 12.53 51.40
CA GLU A 99 39.07 12.87 52.35
C GLU A 99 38.73 14.03 53.32
N ASP A 100 37.64 14.75 53.12
CA ASP A 100 37.24 15.91 53.92
C ASP A 100 36.09 15.65 54.88
N GLY A 101 35.68 14.40 55.10
CA GLY A 101 34.75 13.99 56.16
C GLY A 101 33.32 14.50 56.06
N ILE A 102 32.88 14.98 54.90
CA ILE A 102 31.50 15.36 54.64
C ILE A 102 30.75 14.14 54.06
N GLN A 103 29.89 13.53 54.86
CA GLN A 103 28.96 12.51 54.37
C GLN A 103 27.81 13.20 53.60
N THR A 104 27.83 13.08 52.28
CA THR A 104 26.67 13.41 51.46
C THR A 104 25.93 12.10 51.21
N GLU A 105 24.84 11.86 51.93
CA GLU A 105 23.92 10.77 51.63
C GLU A 105 23.18 11.12 50.33
N ILE A 106 23.60 10.51 49.24
CA ILE A 106 22.79 10.53 47.99
C ILE A 106 21.82 9.36 48.08
N HIS A 107 20.63 9.65 48.57
CA HIS A 107 19.52 8.70 48.43
C HIS A 107 19.11 8.60 46.97
N HIS A 108 19.71 7.71 46.22
CA HIS A 108 19.10 7.20 45.02
C HIS A 108 17.96 6.27 45.41
N GLN A 109 16.77 6.84 45.64
CA GLN A 109 15.56 6.04 45.56
C GLN A 109 15.37 5.62 44.12
N VAL A 110 15.89 4.47 43.76
CA VAL A 110 15.46 3.75 42.56
C VAL A 110 14.05 3.27 42.83
N ASN A 111 13.05 4.10 42.59
CA ASN A 111 11.67 3.67 42.56
C ASN A 111 11.47 2.85 41.27
N ASN A 112 11.80 1.57 41.33
CA ASN A 112 11.60 0.57 40.32
C ASN A 112 10.16 0.02 40.34
N ALA A 113 9.17 0.87 40.22
CA ALA A 113 7.87 0.41 39.81
C ALA A 113 7.35 1.47 38.85
N THR A 114 7.37 1.20 37.58
CA THR A 114 6.42 1.84 36.67
C THR A 114 5.06 1.62 37.31
N SER A 115 4.49 2.69 37.85
CA SER A 115 3.20 2.60 38.54
C SER A 115 2.05 2.36 37.55
N VAL A 116 2.34 2.39 36.25
CA VAL A 116 1.42 2.25 35.13
C VAL A 116 1.82 1.05 34.29
N TYR A 117 0.85 0.24 33.91
CA TYR A 117 1.03 -0.90 33.00
C TYR A 117 -0.15 -1.04 32.04
N ILE A 118 0.14 -1.56 30.86
CA ILE A 118 -0.81 -1.76 29.79
C ILE A 118 -0.99 -3.26 29.55
N GLU A 119 -2.22 -3.72 29.54
CA GLU A 119 -2.57 -5.09 29.21
C GLU A 119 -3.49 -5.14 27.98
N PRO A 120 -3.42 -6.17 27.15
CA PRO A 120 -4.36 -6.34 26.06
C PRO A 120 -5.75 -6.70 26.62
N PHE A 121 -6.81 -6.20 25.93
CA PHE A 121 -8.15 -6.73 26.13
C PHE A 121 -8.18 -8.24 25.87
N SER A 122 -9.03 -8.96 26.59
CA SER A 122 -9.27 -10.37 26.28
C SER A 122 -9.88 -10.51 24.89
N GLU A 123 -9.41 -11.46 24.08
CA GLU A 123 -9.93 -11.73 22.73
C GLU A 123 -11.46 -11.90 22.72
N LYS A 124 -12.04 -12.44 23.78
CA LYS A 124 -13.50 -12.66 23.89
C LYS A 124 -14.29 -11.36 24.05
N GLU A 125 -13.64 -10.29 24.43
CA GLU A 125 -14.24 -8.96 24.61
C GLU A 125 -14.10 -8.10 23.36
N ILE A 126 -13.35 -8.59 22.34
CA ILE A 126 -13.10 -7.86 21.12
C ILE A 126 -14.06 -8.32 20.02
N THR A 127 -14.68 -7.37 19.36
CA THR A 127 -15.46 -7.59 18.13
C THR A 127 -14.92 -6.71 17.03
N ARG A 128 -15.04 -7.18 15.78
CA ARG A 128 -14.62 -6.44 14.59
C ARG A 128 -15.72 -6.42 13.54
N THR A 129 -15.98 -5.25 12.97
CA THR A 129 -16.82 -5.07 11.78
C THR A 129 -15.92 -4.58 10.64
N PHE A 130 -15.67 -5.45 9.67
CA PHE A 130 -14.78 -5.21 8.54
C PHE A 130 -15.56 -5.07 7.25
N GLU A 131 -15.38 -3.95 6.55
CA GLU A 131 -15.99 -3.63 5.26
C GLU A 131 -14.94 -3.09 4.27
N ALA A 132 -15.34 -2.79 3.06
CA ALA A 132 -14.42 -2.37 2.00
C ALA A 132 -13.66 -1.06 2.33
N ALA A 133 -14.33 -0.10 2.97
CA ALA A 133 -13.74 1.21 3.29
C ALA A 133 -13.78 1.55 4.78
N THR A 134 -14.30 0.68 5.64
CA THR A 134 -14.33 0.88 7.09
C THR A 134 -13.88 -0.38 7.83
N ASP A 135 -13.31 -0.18 9.02
CA ASP A 135 -12.86 -1.27 9.89
C ASP A 135 -13.02 -0.81 11.34
N GLU A 136 -13.94 -1.43 12.07
CA GLU A 136 -14.30 -1.04 13.43
C GLU A 136 -13.98 -2.14 14.43
N TRP A 137 -13.25 -1.78 15.47
CA TRP A 137 -12.87 -2.61 16.60
C TRP A 137 -13.53 -2.12 17.87
N GLN A 138 -14.27 -2.99 18.56
CA GLN A 138 -14.92 -2.67 19.82
C GLN A 138 -14.39 -3.60 20.91
N ALA A 139 -14.01 -3.01 22.05
CA ALA A 139 -13.54 -3.75 23.22
C ALA A 139 -13.86 -2.97 24.51
N GLY A 140 -14.57 -3.61 25.44
CA GLY A 140 -15.00 -2.95 26.68
C GLY A 140 -15.75 -1.64 26.40
N ASP A 141 -15.21 -0.53 26.90
CA ASP A 141 -15.81 0.80 26.77
C ASP A 141 -15.22 1.63 25.61
N ILE A 142 -14.43 1.02 24.70
CA ILE A 142 -13.89 1.70 23.53
C ILE A 142 -14.42 1.13 22.21
N SER A 143 -14.56 2.01 21.23
CA SER A 143 -14.69 1.67 19.81
C SER A 143 -13.66 2.48 19.03
N PHE A 144 -12.83 1.78 18.26
CA PHE A 144 -11.87 2.37 17.34
C PHE A 144 -12.27 2.05 15.91
N LYS A 145 -12.45 3.06 15.08
CA LYS A 145 -12.91 2.91 13.70
C LYS A 145 -12.01 3.63 12.72
N LEU A 146 -11.61 2.92 11.68
CA LEU A 146 -10.84 3.43 10.56
C LEU A 146 -11.74 3.64 9.35
N TYR A 147 -11.49 4.73 8.62
CA TYR A 147 -12.14 5.09 7.39
C TYR A 147 -11.07 5.31 6.32
N SER A 148 -11.04 4.46 5.32
CA SER A 148 -10.16 4.53 4.16
C SER A 148 -11.03 4.59 2.89
N PRO A 149 -11.63 5.76 2.61
CA PRO A 149 -12.52 5.91 1.46
C PRO A 149 -11.75 5.70 0.17
N PHE A 150 -12.40 5.05 -0.78
CA PHE A 150 -11.96 5.00 -2.16
C PHE A 150 -13.07 5.52 -3.06
N THR A 151 -12.69 6.34 -4.02
CA THR A 151 -13.61 6.93 -5.00
C THR A 151 -12.95 6.85 -6.37
N SER A 152 -13.72 7.14 -7.40
CA SER A 152 -13.14 7.39 -8.72
C SER A 152 -12.16 8.56 -8.64
N VAL A 153 -10.94 8.37 -9.11
CA VAL A 153 -9.97 9.45 -9.32
C VAL A 153 -10.31 10.12 -10.63
N PRO A 154 -10.67 11.40 -10.64
CA PRO A 154 -10.98 12.10 -11.89
C PRO A 154 -9.78 12.14 -12.84
N ASP A 155 -10.05 12.14 -14.14
CA ASP A 155 -8.99 12.30 -15.15
C ASP A 155 -8.29 13.66 -14.96
N PRO A 156 -6.97 13.69 -14.68
CA PRO A 156 -6.23 14.93 -14.44
C PRO A 156 -6.27 15.94 -15.61
N ALA A 157 -6.53 15.46 -16.82
CA ALA A 157 -6.66 16.31 -17.98
C ALA A 157 -7.99 17.09 -18.02
N LEU A 158 -9.00 16.63 -17.29
CA LEU A 158 -10.37 17.15 -17.32
C LEU A 158 -10.86 17.68 -15.98
N ALA A 159 -10.28 17.21 -14.90
CA ALA A 159 -10.74 17.46 -13.53
C ALA A 159 -10.45 18.87 -13.04
N GLN A 160 -11.29 19.34 -12.11
CA GLN A 160 -10.96 20.50 -11.29
C GLN A 160 -9.93 20.12 -10.22
N GLU A 161 -9.06 21.07 -9.89
CA GLU A 161 -7.97 20.85 -8.92
C GLU A 161 -8.49 20.34 -7.56
N GLU A 162 -9.58 20.90 -7.06
CA GLU A 162 -10.16 20.50 -5.77
C GLU A 162 -10.71 19.07 -5.78
N GLU A 163 -11.27 18.61 -6.90
CA GLU A 163 -11.74 17.22 -7.04
C GLU A 163 -10.57 16.23 -6.97
N LEU A 164 -9.47 16.54 -7.65
CA LEU A 164 -8.24 15.74 -7.56
C LEU A 164 -7.66 15.74 -6.15
N LYS A 165 -7.55 16.93 -5.55
CA LYS A 165 -7.03 17.11 -4.20
C LYS A 165 -7.81 16.28 -3.17
N GLN A 166 -9.13 16.27 -3.27
CA GLN A 166 -10.00 15.46 -2.42
C GLN A 166 -9.81 13.96 -2.64
N ALA A 167 -9.70 13.52 -3.91
CA ALA A 167 -9.58 12.12 -4.25
C ALA A 167 -8.26 11.49 -3.78
N ILE A 168 -7.16 12.26 -3.78
CA ILE A 168 -5.80 11.74 -3.59
C ILE A 168 -5.07 12.27 -2.35
N VAL A 169 -5.78 12.94 -1.42
CA VAL A 169 -5.14 13.35 -0.17
C VAL A 169 -4.52 12.15 0.54
N PRO A 170 -3.20 12.17 0.85
CA PRO A 170 -2.49 11.01 1.35
C PRO A 170 -2.75 10.77 2.86
N SER A 171 -3.99 10.47 3.20
CA SER A 171 -4.44 10.27 4.58
C SER A 171 -5.68 9.40 4.67
N ILE A 172 -5.87 8.79 5.84
CA ILE A 172 -7.09 8.12 6.26
C ILE A 172 -7.59 8.73 7.55
N ILE A 173 -8.83 8.43 7.94
CA ILE A 173 -9.44 8.94 9.17
C ILE A 173 -9.59 7.82 10.18
N ALA A 174 -9.34 8.14 11.45
CA ALA A 174 -9.65 7.28 12.58
C ALA A 174 -10.58 8.02 13.56
N GLU A 175 -11.47 7.25 14.20
CA GLU A 175 -12.26 7.71 15.33
C GLU A 175 -12.06 6.78 16.53
N LEU A 176 -11.80 7.37 17.69
CA LEU A 176 -11.80 6.65 18.97
C LEU A 176 -12.96 7.18 19.80
N THR A 177 -13.93 6.32 20.05
CA THR A 177 -15.06 6.58 20.93
C THR A 177 -14.82 5.92 22.29
N VAL A 178 -15.00 6.66 23.36
CA VAL A 178 -14.88 6.20 24.74
C VAL A 178 -16.22 6.41 25.44
N ASP A 179 -16.78 5.34 25.99
CA ASP A 179 -18.01 5.35 26.76
C ASP A 179 -17.71 5.28 28.27
N ASN A 180 -17.57 6.45 28.92
CA ASN A 180 -17.36 6.57 30.37
C ASN A 180 -18.67 6.91 31.12
N THR A 181 -19.82 6.62 30.51
CA THR A 181 -21.15 6.94 31.11
C THR A 181 -21.41 6.23 32.42
N LYS A 182 -20.77 5.08 32.66
CA LYS A 182 -20.88 4.29 33.88
C LYS A 182 -19.70 4.49 34.84
N GLY A 183 -18.65 5.18 34.40
CA GLY A 183 -17.44 5.44 35.17
C GLY A 183 -17.69 6.41 36.31
N LYS A 184 -16.87 6.30 37.35
CA LYS A 184 -16.91 7.15 38.55
C LYS A 184 -15.81 8.20 38.55
N ASN A 185 -14.77 7.98 37.75
CA ASN A 185 -13.61 8.85 37.64
C ASN A 185 -13.40 9.29 36.20
N THR A 186 -12.67 10.38 36.00
CA THR A 186 -12.11 10.69 34.69
C THR A 186 -11.16 9.58 34.26
N ARG A 187 -11.27 9.11 33.03
CA ARG A 187 -10.43 8.04 32.48
C ARG A 187 -9.64 8.59 31.29
N GLN A 188 -8.36 8.27 31.24
CA GLN A 188 -7.50 8.66 30.15
C GLN A 188 -7.49 7.60 29.06
N ALA A 189 -7.81 8.00 27.82
CA ALA A 189 -7.66 7.19 26.62
C ALA A 189 -6.42 7.61 25.84
N PHE A 190 -5.95 6.75 24.95
CA PHE A 190 -4.79 7.04 24.11
C PHE A 190 -4.89 6.39 22.73
N LEU A 191 -4.28 7.08 21.76
CA LEU A 191 -3.95 6.57 20.42
C LEU A 191 -2.49 6.92 20.14
N GLY A 192 -1.64 5.93 19.88
CA GLY A 192 -0.23 6.15 19.64
C GLY A 192 0.41 5.05 18.81
N PHE A 193 1.66 5.27 18.46
CA PHE A 193 2.46 4.30 17.72
C PHE A 193 3.94 4.40 18.10
N GLN A 194 4.65 3.30 17.93
CA GLN A 194 6.09 3.25 17.99
C GLN A 194 6.65 3.35 16.57
N GLY A 195 7.49 4.35 16.33
CA GLY A 195 8.16 4.49 15.05
C GLY A 195 9.25 3.43 14.85
N ASN A 196 9.45 3.00 13.64
CA ASN A 196 10.46 2.01 13.25
C ASN A 196 11.63 2.59 12.45
N ASP A 197 11.58 3.86 12.05
CA ASP A 197 12.70 4.51 11.35
C ASP A 197 13.75 5.01 12.35
N PRO A 198 14.94 4.39 12.40
CA PRO A 198 16.00 4.78 13.33
C PRO A 198 16.65 6.12 12.98
N TYR A 199 16.36 6.67 11.81
CA TYR A 199 16.93 7.93 11.32
C TYR A 199 15.99 9.13 11.50
N SER A 200 14.75 8.89 11.93
CA SER A 200 13.74 9.93 12.12
C SER A 200 13.20 9.92 13.55
N SER A 201 13.34 11.05 14.26
CA SER A 201 12.79 11.18 15.61
C SER A 201 11.28 11.39 15.60
N MET A 202 10.64 10.97 16.71
CA MET A 202 9.27 11.35 17.03
C MET A 202 9.24 12.87 17.32
N ARG A 203 8.25 13.56 16.77
CA ARG A 203 8.07 15.01 16.96
C ARG A 203 6.61 15.37 17.20
N HIS A 204 6.39 16.57 17.76
CA HIS A 204 5.06 17.14 17.93
C HIS A 204 4.72 18.06 16.74
N LEU A 205 3.53 17.90 16.18
CA LEU A 205 3.07 18.75 15.07
C LEU A 205 2.75 20.19 15.53
N SER A 206 2.43 20.37 16.80
CA SER A 206 2.27 21.69 17.42
C SER A 206 3.48 22.59 17.23
N ASP A 207 4.68 22.02 17.23
CA ASP A 207 5.94 22.76 17.13
C ASP A 207 6.15 23.41 15.75
N THR A 208 5.55 22.84 14.71
CA THR A 208 5.64 23.33 13.32
C THR A 208 4.38 24.05 12.83
N THR A 209 3.32 24.07 13.65
CA THR A 209 2.02 24.67 13.30
C THR A 209 1.58 25.78 14.25
N ASP A 210 2.47 26.31 15.07
CA ASP A 210 2.16 27.32 16.09
C ASP A 210 1.00 26.89 17.02
N GLY A 211 0.96 25.59 17.38
CA GLY A 211 -0.07 25.02 18.24
C GLY A 211 -1.40 24.71 17.57
N LYS A 212 -1.55 24.93 16.26
CA LYS A 212 -2.80 24.73 15.54
C LYS A 212 -3.21 23.25 15.43
N LEU A 213 -2.24 22.36 15.20
CA LEU A 213 -2.46 20.92 15.15
C LEU A 213 -1.90 20.26 16.41
N CYS A 214 -2.71 19.47 17.08
CA CYS A 214 -2.24 18.52 18.07
C CYS A 214 -1.92 17.21 17.34
N GLY A 215 -0.68 16.69 17.46
CA GLY A 215 -0.29 15.49 16.75
C GLY A 215 1.12 15.05 17.07
N VAL A 216 1.42 13.79 16.73
CA VAL A 216 2.75 13.19 16.76
C VAL A 216 3.09 12.61 15.41
N GLY A 217 4.34 12.72 15.00
CA GLY A 217 4.81 12.17 13.73
C GLY A 217 6.24 11.68 13.81
N GLN A 218 6.59 10.67 13.02
CA GLN A 218 7.95 10.25 12.84
C GLN A 218 8.55 10.95 11.62
N GLY A 219 9.57 11.77 11.85
CA GLY A 219 10.14 12.62 10.81
C GLY A 219 9.08 13.52 10.18
N ARG A 220 9.01 13.47 8.85
CA ARG A 220 8.00 14.22 8.05
C ARG A 220 7.17 13.30 7.15
N HIS A 221 7.24 12.00 7.41
CA HIS A 221 6.69 10.99 6.51
C HIS A 221 5.36 10.42 6.98
N VAL A 222 5.20 10.22 8.30
CA VAL A 222 3.98 9.68 8.90
C VAL A 222 3.58 10.47 10.13
N ALA A 223 2.28 10.64 10.36
CA ALA A 223 1.77 11.35 11.53
C ALA A 223 0.34 10.95 11.88
N ILE A 224 0.02 11.07 13.17
CA ILE A 224 -1.35 11.10 13.70
C ILE A 224 -1.63 12.51 14.21
N ALA A 225 -2.72 13.14 13.75
CA ALA A 225 -3.07 14.52 14.08
C ALA A 225 -4.56 14.69 14.38
N THR A 226 -4.88 15.73 15.15
CA THR A 226 -6.24 16.20 15.41
C THR A 226 -6.30 17.71 15.55
N LEU A 227 -7.49 18.28 15.33
CA LEU A 227 -7.82 19.68 15.65
C LEU A 227 -8.59 19.79 16.99
N ASP A 228 -8.83 18.68 17.68
CA ASP A 228 -9.59 18.66 18.93
C ASP A 228 -8.72 19.19 20.08
N GLU A 229 -9.08 20.34 20.64
CA GLU A 229 -8.35 21.01 21.72
C GLU A 229 -8.34 20.23 23.04
N ARG A 230 -9.18 19.20 23.18
CA ARG A 230 -9.23 18.32 24.36
C ARG A 230 -8.12 17.27 24.35
N VAL A 231 -7.40 17.13 23.23
CA VAL A 231 -6.34 16.14 23.03
C VAL A 231 -4.99 16.77 23.30
N THR A 232 -4.10 16.02 23.95
CA THR A 232 -2.71 16.42 24.16
C THR A 232 -1.77 15.41 23.52
N SER A 233 -0.66 15.89 22.95
CA SER A 233 0.37 15.03 22.38
C SER A 233 1.50 14.79 23.37
N ALA A 234 2.05 13.56 23.35
CA ALA A 234 3.19 13.17 24.17
C ALA A 234 4.13 12.26 23.37
N SER A 235 5.41 12.26 23.72
CA SER A 235 6.40 11.34 23.14
C SER A 235 7.39 10.89 24.22
N PHE A 236 7.79 9.61 24.17
CA PHE A 236 8.76 9.03 25.10
C PHE A 236 9.33 7.72 24.54
N PHE A 237 10.18 7.03 25.31
CA PHE A 237 10.76 5.74 24.93
C PHE A 237 9.74 4.60 24.95
N THR A 238 8.76 4.63 25.87
CA THR A 238 7.73 3.60 26.03
C THR A 238 6.37 4.26 26.24
N MET A 239 5.30 3.53 25.92
CA MET A 239 3.93 4.01 26.13
C MET A 239 3.62 4.16 27.63
N GLU A 240 4.10 3.24 28.48
CA GLU A 240 3.96 3.34 29.93
C GLU A 240 4.63 4.61 30.47
N GLY A 241 5.78 4.98 29.92
CA GLY A 241 6.45 6.23 30.26
C GLY A 241 5.63 7.47 29.90
N ILE A 242 4.92 7.46 28.76
CA ILE A 242 3.99 8.53 28.39
C ILE A 242 2.82 8.65 29.37
N LEU A 243 2.29 7.51 29.83
CA LEU A 243 1.14 7.46 30.75
C LEU A 243 1.51 7.73 32.21
N GLU A 244 2.80 7.68 32.57
CA GLU A 244 3.25 7.95 33.92
C GLU A 244 3.12 9.45 34.23
N PRO A 245 2.35 9.84 35.28
CA PRO A 245 2.08 11.27 35.58
C PRO A 245 3.33 12.13 35.81
N ARG A 246 4.43 11.50 36.24
CA ARG A 246 5.68 12.20 36.57
C ARG A 246 6.49 12.61 35.35
N VAL A 247 6.18 12.07 34.16
CA VAL A 247 6.95 12.29 32.95
C VAL A 247 6.42 13.49 32.14
N LYS A 248 5.25 14.02 32.49
CA LYS A 248 4.59 15.14 31.76
C LYS A 248 5.42 16.42 31.64
N GLU A 249 6.49 16.57 32.40
CA GLU A 249 7.36 17.77 32.43
C GLU A 249 8.73 17.55 31.79
N ASN A 250 8.99 16.43 31.14
CA ASN A 250 10.33 16.09 30.71
C ASN A 250 10.70 16.61 29.32
N LEU A 251 11.93 17.10 29.25
CA LEU A 251 12.63 17.51 28.04
C LEU A 251 12.70 16.35 27.04
N HIS A 252 12.15 16.58 25.87
CA HIS A 252 12.23 15.62 24.78
C HIS A 252 13.57 15.83 24.04
N PHE A 253 14.52 14.95 24.27
CA PHE A 253 15.78 14.97 23.52
C PHE A 253 15.65 14.42 22.09
N GLY A 254 14.45 14.12 21.62
CA GLY A 254 14.23 13.52 20.29
C GLY A 254 14.69 12.06 20.17
N LEU A 255 14.98 11.41 21.29
CA LEU A 255 15.46 10.01 21.33
C LEU A 255 14.33 9.00 21.47
N GLY A 256 13.14 9.39 21.99
CA GLY A 256 12.00 8.51 22.13
C GLY A 256 11.36 8.20 20.77
N GLN A 257 10.98 6.94 20.58
CA GLN A 257 10.34 6.48 19.35
C GLN A 257 8.83 6.23 19.51
N VAL A 258 8.27 6.39 20.70
CA VAL A 258 6.82 6.29 20.93
C VAL A 258 6.21 7.68 20.96
N GLY A 259 5.15 7.86 20.15
CA GLY A 259 4.33 9.06 20.15
C GLY A 259 2.88 8.70 20.38
N ALA A 260 2.17 9.50 21.18
CA ALA A 260 0.77 9.27 21.46
C ALA A 260 -0.04 10.57 21.62
N LEU A 261 -1.31 10.44 21.37
CA LEU A 261 -2.35 11.42 21.67
C LEU A 261 -3.15 10.92 22.87
N LEU A 262 -3.32 11.78 23.86
CA LEU A 262 -3.96 11.50 25.14
C LEU A 262 -5.26 12.28 25.26
N MET A 263 -6.33 11.63 25.72
CA MET A 263 -7.67 12.16 25.86
C MET A 263 -8.24 11.84 27.24
N ASP A 264 -8.61 12.85 27.99
CA ASP A 264 -9.28 12.67 29.28
C ASP A 264 -10.80 12.71 29.10
N VAL A 265 -11.50 11.63 29.45
CA VAL A 265 -12.96 11.51 29.34
C VAL A 265 -13.58 11.56 30.74
N PRO A 266 -14.35 12.61 31.10
CA PRO A 266 -14.98 12.73 32.39
C PRO A 266 -15.95 11.59 32.71
N ALA A 267 -16.15 11.33 34.03
CA ALA A 267 -17.17 10.41 34.49
C ALA A 267 -18.58 10.84 34.01
N GLY A 268 -19.36 9.87 33.56
CA GLY A 268 -20.73 10.11 33.08
C GLY A 268 -20.81 10.57 31.63
N GLU A 269 -19.70 10.69 30.91
CA GLU A 269 -19.67 11.15 29.52
C GLU A 269 -19.33 10.05 28.53
N LYS A 270 -19.82 10.23 27.29
CA LYS A 270 -19.37 9.48 26.11
C LYS A 270 -18.81 10.48 25.12
N GLN A 271 -17.57 10.27 24.67
CA GLN A 271 -16.88 11.17 23.78
C GLN A 271 -16.28 10.44 22.59
N THR A 272 -16.30 11.08 21.43
CA THR A 272 -15.62 10.61 20.21
C THR A 272 -14.56 11.64 19.82
N PHE A 273 -13.37 11.13 19.53
CA PHE A 273 -12.22 11.89 19.07
C PHE A 273 -11.87 11.46 17.66
N ARG A 274 -11.56 12.43 16.80
CA ARG A 274 -11.26 12.19 15.39
C ARG A 274 -9.83 12.54 15.08
N PHE A 275 -9.19 11.68 14.29
CA PHE A 275 -7.78 11.79 13.92
C PHE A 275 -7.60 11.62 12.43
N ALA A 276 -6.60 12.32 11.87
CA ALA A 276 -6.04 12.04 10.56
C ALA A 276 -4.76 11.21 10.74
N LEU A 277 -4.67 10.09 10.03
CA LEU A 277 -3.45 9.30 9.87
C LEU A 277 -2.88 9.68 8.52
N CYS A 278 -1.74 10.35 8.52
CA CYS A 278 -1.20 11.04 7.36
C CYS A 278 0.10 10.43 6.89
N PHE A 279 0.30 10.50 5.58
CA PHE A 279 1.52 10.10 4.89
C PHE A 279 2.01 11.27 4.04
N TYR A 280 3.32 11.41 3.88
CA TYR A 280 3.88 12.41 2.98
C TYR A 280 5.28 12.03 2.53
N ARG A 281 5.51 12.10 1.23
CA ARG A 281 6.82 11.91 0.63
C ARG A 281 7.04 12.99 -0.43
N GLY A 282 7.87 13.97 -0.13
CA GLY A 282 8.22 15.05 -1.06
C GLY A 282 9.50 14.76 -1.85
N GLY A 283 9.72 15.56 -2.88
CA GLY A 283 10.86 15.43 -3.77
C GLY A 283 10.71 14.31 -4.80
N TYR A 284 11.83 13.90 -5.40
CA TYR A 284 11.84 12.76 -6.32
C TYR A 284 11.76 11.45 -5.54
N VAL A 285 10.88 10.56 -6.01
CA VAL A 285 10.57 9.29 -5.32
C VAL A 285 10.96 8.06 -6.12
N THR A 286 11.30 8.22 -7.39
CA THR A 286 11.72 7.13 -8.27
C THR A 286 13.06 7.41 -8.94
N THR A 287 13.70 6.36 -9.44
CA THR A 287 14.90 6.41 -10.28
C THR A 287 14.60 5.90 -11.69
N GLY A 288 15.48 6.17 -12.66
CA GLY A 288 15.25 5.80 -14.07
C GLY A 288 14.32 6.76 -14.82
N LEU A 289 13.28 7.23 -14.16
CA LEU A 289 12.51 8.44 -14.43
C LEU A 289 12.44 9.23 -13.14
N ASP A 290 12.65 10.53 -13.20
CA ASP A 290 12.49 11.42 -12.06
C ASP A 290 10.99 11.73 -11.89
N THR A 291 10.36 11.18 -10.87
CA THR A 291 8.96 11.44 -10.57
C THR A 291 8.78 11.94 -9.14
N SER A 292 7.67 12.63 -8.89
CA SER A 292 7.16 12.95 -7.55
C SER A 292 5.73 12.45 -7.41
N TYR A 293 5.24 12.27 -6.19
CA TYR A 293 3.83 11.99 -6.00
C TYR A 293 2.95 13.15 -6.47
N TYR A 294 1.85 12.85 -7.15
CA TYR A 294 0.96 13.87 -7.72
C TYR A 294 0.36 14.77 -6.64
N TYR A 295 0.08 14.24 -5.43
CA TYR A 295 -0.45 15.03 -4.31
C TYR A 295 0.48 16.16 -3.86
N THR A 296 1.78 16.10 -4.17
CA THR A 296 2.72 17.18 -3.82
C THR A 296 2.47 18.49 -4.58
N LYS A 297 1.64 18.45 -5.64
CA LYS A 297 1.13 19.66 -6.28
C LYS A 297 0.19 20.46 -5.37
N PHE A 298 -0.48 19.79 -4.44
CA PHE A 298 -1.54 20.35 -3.61
C PHE A 298 -1.11 20.55 -2.15
N PHE A 299 -0.21 19.72 -1.68
CA PHE A 299 0.24 19.72 -0.28
C PHE A 299 1.75 19.92 -0.23
N LYS A 300 2.19 20.88 0.57
CA LYS A 300 3.62 21.19 0.72
C LYS A 300 4.33 20.30 1.74
N ASP A 301 3.59 19.79 2.72
CA ASP A 301 4.08 18.99 3.83
C ASP A 301 2.94 18.16 4.47
N ILE A 302 3.30 17.33 5.45
CA ILE A 302 2.36 16.46 6.16
C ILE A 302 1.37 17.26 7.02
N GLU A 303 1.74 18.45 7.49
CA GLU A 303 0.90 19.35 8.24
C GLU A 303 -0.27 19.90 7.39
N ASP A 304 0.02 20.23 6.12
CA ASP A 304 -1.03 20.62 5.17
C ASP A 304 -1.99 19.46 4.89
N VAL A 305 -1.47 18.23 4.76
CA VAL A 305 -2.28 17.03 4.60
C VAL A 305 -3.20 16.82 5.81
N ALA A 306 -2.67 16.94 7.02
CA ALA A 306 -3.44 16.78 8.25
C ALA A 306 -4.54 17.84 8.40
N ASP A 307 -4.20 19.10 8.19
CA ASP A 307 -5.16 20.23 8.28
C ASP A 307 -6.30 20.08 7.28
N TYR A 308 -5.96 19.76 6.03
CA TYR A 308 -6.96 19.52 4.98
C TYR A 308 -7.88 18.34 5.31
N THR A 309 -7.30 17.19 5.70
CA THR A 309 -8.05 15.98 6.02
C THR A 309 -9.04 16.20 7.16
N LEU A 310 -8.59 16.84 8.24
CA LEU A 310 -9.43 17.09 9.41
C LEU A 310 -10.58 18.05 9.11
N LYS A 311 -10.34 19.06 8.29
CA LYS A 311 -11.38 20.01 7.85
C LYS A 311 -12.43 19.38 6.93
N HIS A 312 -12.05 18.36 6.15
CA HIS A 312 -12.93 17.64 5.22
C HIS A 312 -13.35 16.26 5.75
N SER A 313 -13.15 15.98 7.03
CA SER A 313 -13.34 14.67 7.64
C SER A 313 -14.77 14.13 7.51
N GLU A 314 -15.80 14.98 7.67
CA GLU A 314 -17.20 14.56 7.51
C GLU A 314 -17.48 14.04 6.09
N GLN A 315 -16.94 14.73 5.08
CA GLN A 315 -17.08 14.31 3.70
C GLN A 315 -16.37 12.99 3.46
N LYS A 316 -15.14 12.81 3.96
CA LYS A 316 -14.37 11.59 3.84
C LYS A 316 -15.05 10.39 4.50
N ILE A 317 -15.67 10.59 5.67
CA ILE A 317 -16.47 9.56 6.34
C ILE A 317 -17.69 9.18 5.51
N ALA A 318 -18.40 10.16 4.94
CA ALA A 318 -19.53 9.91 4.06
C ALA A 318 -19.12 9.14 2.78
N GLU A 319 -17.97 9.49 2.19
CA GLU A 319 -17.38 8.77 1.06
C GLU A 319 -17.04 7.33 1.41
N ALA A 320 -16.49 7.05 2.60
CA ALA A 320 -16.21 5.69 3.06
C ALA A 320 -17.50 4.85 3.21
N HIS A 321 -18.55 5.42 3.76
CA HIS A 321 -19.85 4.74 3.85
C HIS A 321 -20.45 4.47 2.46
N LYS A 322 -20.33 5.41 1.52
CA LYS A 322 -20.74 5.20 0.13
C LYS A 322 -19.91 4.11 -0.57
N ALA A 323 -18.60 4.08 -0.32
CA ALA A 323 -17.72 3.06 -0.87
C ALA A 323 -18.08 1.65 -0.35
N ASN A 324 -18.43 1.51 0.92
CA ASN A 324 -18.94 0.24 1.47
C ASN A 324 -20.15 -0.29 0.70
N GLN A 325 -21.05 0.60 0.26
CA GLN A 325 -22.27 0.21 -0.47
C GLN A 325 -21.97 -0.48 -1.81
N LEU A 326 -20.83 -0.17 -2.46
CA LEU A 326 -20.43 -0.86 -3.70
C LEU A 326 -20.28 -2.36 -3.52
N VAL A 327 -19.87 -2.79 -2.32
CA VAL A 327 -19.70 -4.19 -1.97
C VAL A 327 -20.93 -4.74 -1.25
N SER A 328 -21.49 -4.04 -0.27
CA SER A 328 -22.60 -4.50 0.55
C SER A 328 -23.88 -4.70 -0.26
N ASP A 329 -24.16 -3.84 -1.24
CA ASP A 329 -25.35 -3.89 -2.08
C ASP A 329 -25.22 -4.90 -3.24
N SER A 330 -24.04 -5.52 -3.40
CA SER A 330 -23.83 -6.56 -4.41
C SER A 330 -24.60 -7.84 -4.07
N SER A 331 -24.87 -8.67 -5.09
CA SER A 331 -25.48 -10.00 -4.93
C SER A 331 -24.51 -11.08 -4.44
N LEU A 332 -23.29 -10.72 -4.11
CA LEU A 332 -22.25 -11.62 -3.62
C LEU A 332 -22.60 -12.18 -2.23
N ASN A 333 -22.18 -13.39 -1.92
CA ASN A 333 -22.26 -13.93 -0.56
C ASN A 333 -21.23 -13.28 0.36
N GLU A 334 -21.33 -13.51 1.67
CA GLU A 334 -20.47 -12.86 2.67
C GLU A 334 -18.97 -13.15 2.50
N ASP A 335 -18.60 -14.38 2.09
CA ASP A 335 -17.21 -14.74 1.86
C ASP A 335 -16.66 -14.06 0.60
N GLN A 336 -17.47 -13.94 -0.45
CA GLN A 336 -17.11 -13.18 -1.66
C GLN A 336 -17.00 -11.68 -1.39
N LYS A 337 -17.90 -11.10 -0.57
CA LYS A 337 -17.81 -9.70 -0.14
C LYS A 337 -16.53 -9.45 0.66
N PHE A 338 -16.19 -10.39 1.53
CA PHE A 338 -14.94 -10.33 2.31
C PHE A 338 -13.70 -10.35 1.41
N MET A 339 -13.66 -11.29 0.45
CA MET A 339 -12.56 -11.36 -0.54
C MET A 339 -12.48 -10.08 -1.38
N LEU A 340 -13.61 -9.58 -1.86
CA LEU A 340 -13.64 -8.35 -2.67
C LEU A 340 -13.19 -7.13 -1.87
N ALA A 341 -13.60 -7.02 -0.59
CA ALA A 341 -13.13 -5.95 0.29
C ALA A 341 -11.60 -5.98 0.48
N HIS A 342 -11.01 -7.17 0.65
CA HIS A 342 -9.57 -7.33 0.71
C HIS A 342 -8.88 -6.99 -0.61
N ALA A 343 -9.39 -7.46 -1.75
CA ALA A 343 -8.84 -7.17 -3.07
C ALA A 343 -8.82 -5.66 -3.35
N ILE A 344 -9.92 -4.95 -3.05
CA ILE A 344 -9.99 -3.49 -3.21
C ILE A 344 -8.94 -2.79 -2.33
N ARG A 345 -8.81 -3.20 -1.07
CA ARG A 345 -7.82 -2.61 -0.14
C ARG A 345 -6.39 -2.86 -0.58
N SER A 346 -6.10 -4.08 -1.05
CA SER A 346 -4.79 -4.44 -1.61
C SER A 346 -4.46 -3.61 -2.84
N TYR A 347 -5.40 -3.50 -3.78
CA TYR A 347 -5.23 -2.67 -4.99
C TYR A 347 -4.85 -1.23 -4.63
N TYR A 348 -5.64 -0.56 -3.77
CA TYR A 348 -5.32 0.83 -3.40
C TYR A 348 -4.03 0.97 -2.59
N GLY A 349 -3.65 -0.04 -1.81
CA GLY A 349 -2.35 -0.09 -1.13
C GLY A 349 -1.16 -0.10 -2.09
N CYS A 350 -1.35 -0.64 -3.28
CA CYS A 350 -0.31 -0.80 -4.29
C CYS A 350 -0.29 0.32 -5.34
N THR A 351 -1.22 1.29 -5.27
CA THR A 351 -1.31 2.37 -6.27
C THR A 351 -0.35 3.51 -6.01
N GLU A 352 0.33 3.96 -7.06
CA GLU A 352 1.11 5.19 -7.09
C GLU A 352 0.56 6.15 -8.15
N PHE A 353 0.19 7.34 -7.72
CA PHE A 353 -0.13 8.41 -8.64
C PHE A 353 1.03 9.40 -8.68
N LEU A 354 1.81 9.32 -9.74
CA LEU A 354 3.06 10.01 -9.93
C LEU A 354 2.93 11.16 -10.93
N LEU A 355 3.91 12.05 -10.91
CA LEU A 355 4.06 13.16 -11.82
C LEU A 355 5.47 13.12 -12.43
N HIS A 356 5.55 13.01 -13.75
CA HIS A 356 6.78 13.08 -14.54
C HIS A 356 6.67 14.20 -15.57
N GLU A 357 7.53 15.21 -15.51
CA GLU A 357 7.53 16.35 -16.44
C GLU A 357 6.12 16.95 -16.66
N ASP A 358 5.39 17.20 -15.55
CA ASP A 358 4.00 17.68 -15.53
C ASP A 358 2.94 16.73 -16.14
N LYS A 359 3.30 15.50 -16.48
CA LYS A 359 2.37 14.48 -16.95
C LYS A 359 2.03 13.50 -15.84
N PRO A 360 0.75 13.12 -15.73
CA PRO A 360 0.31 12.09 -14.79
C PRO A 360 0.87 10.74 -15.21
N LEU A 361 1.27 9.95 -14.22
CA LEU A 361 1.71 8.58 -14.40
C LEU A 361 1.05 7.73 -13.30
N TRP A 362 0.21 6.78 -13.72
CA TRP A 362 -0.43 5.83 -12.82
C TRP A 362 0.33 4.52 -12.82
N VAL A 363 0.69 4.07 -11.61
CA VAL A 363 1.41 2.82 -11.41
C VAL A 363 0.66 1.98 -10.38
N VAL A 364 0.52 0.70 -10.66
CA VAL A 364 0.06 -0.31 -9.70
C VAL A 364 1.20 -1.29 -9.46
N ASN A 365 1.64 -1.39 -8.22
CA ASN A 365 2.74 -2.26 -7.86
C ASN A 365 2.25 -3.68 -7.57
N GLU A 366 3.03 -4.67 -7.96
CA GLU A 366 2.78 -6.06 -7.63
C GLU A 366 3.20 -6.35 -6.18
N GLY A 367 2.29 -6.15 -5.24
CA GLY A 367 2.41 -6.55 -3.85
C GLY A 367 3.83 -6.56 -3.25
N GLU A 368 4.25 -7.71 -2.75
CA GLU A 368 5.56 -7.88 -2.11
C GLU A 368 6.75 -7.80 -3.07
N TYR A 369 6.56 -8.09 -4.35
CA TYR A 369 7.61 -7.96 -5.38
C TYR A 369 7.87 -6.50 -5.74
N ARG A 370 6.89 -5.62 -5.51
CA ARG A 370 6.96 -4.20 -5.85
C ARG A 370 7.33 -3.94 -7.31
N MET A 371 6.90 -4.84 -8.21
CA MET A 371 7.01 -4.63 -9.65
C MET A 371 6.00 -3.59 -10.10
N MET A 372 6.45 -2.66 -10.92
CA MET A 372 5.67 -1.51 -11.37
C MET A 372 4.92 -1.87 -12.65
N ASN A 373 3.59 -1.82 -12.64
CA ASN A 373 2.73 -2.15 -13.77
C ASN A 373 3.11 -3.47 -14.45
N THR A 374 3.11 -4.56 -13.68
CA THR A 374 3.26 -5.91 -14.22
C THR A 374 2.09 -6.19 -15.15
N PHE A 375 2.34 -6.39 -16.44
CA PHE A 375 1.30 -6.29 -17.46
C PHE A 375 0.28 -7.44 -17.44
N ASP A 376 0.65 -8.60 -16.99
CA ASP A 376 -0.30 -9.70 -16.78
C ASP A 376 -1.23 -9.43 -15.58
N LEU A 377 -0.79 -8.71 -14.55
CA LEU A 377 -1.66 -8.25 -13.47
C LEU A 377 -2.56 -7.09 -13.90
N THR A 378 -2.15 -6.27 -14.84
CA THR A 378 -3.01 -5.24 -15.45
C THR A 378 -4.28 -5.86 -16.03
N VAL A 379 -4.19 -7.06 -16.60
CA VAL A 379 -5.36 -7.81 -17.09
C VAL A 379 -6.32 -8.18 -15.96
N ASP A 380 -5.80 -8.58 -14.80
CA ASP A 380 -6.61 -9.00 -13.66
C ASP A 380 -7.38 -7.84 -13.02
N GLN A 381 -6.78 -6.66 -12.96
CA GLN A 381 -7.41 -5.44 -12.40
C GLN A 381 -8.22 -4.63 -13.41
N LEU A 382 -8.10 -4.93 -14.71
CA LEU A 382 -8.65 -4.16 -15.83
C LEU A 382 -10.12 -3.74 -15.65
N PHE A 383 -11.00 -4.67 -15.29
CA PHE A 383 -12.43 -4.37 -15.17
C PHE A 383 -12.74 -3.49 -13.97
N PHE A 384 -11.97 -3.59 -12.90
CA PHE A 384 -12.09 -2.70 -11.75
C PHE A 384 -11.63 -1.28 -12.13
N GLU A 385 -10.51 -1.14 -12.81
CA GLU A 385 -10.01 0.15 -13.28
C GLU A 385 -10.93 0.80 -14.30
N LEU A 386 -11.41 0.05 -15.30
CA LEU A 386 -12.39 0.56 -16.26
C LEU A 386 -13.65 1.09 -15.55
N LYS A 387 -14.11 0.41 -14.50
CA LYS A 387 -15.26 0.85 -13.72
C LYS A 387 -14.99 2.10 -12.90
N MET A 388 -13.83 2.19 -12.27
CA MET A 388 -13.49 3.23 -11.31
C MET A 388 -12.77 4.42 -11.95
N ASN A 389 -11.77 4.16 -12.79
CA ASN A 389 -10.80 5.14 -13.27
C ASN A 389 -10.36 4.80 -14.71
N ALA A 390 -11.26 4.72 -15.68
CA ALA A 390 -10.92 4.26 -17.02
C ALA A 390 -9.71 4.98 -17.67
N TRP A 391 -9.41 6.24 -17.28
CA TRP A 391 -8.25 6.97 -17.75
C TRP A 391 -6.91 6.33 -17.31
N THR A 392 -6.86 5.60 -16.18
CA THR A 392 -5.63 4.94 -15.71
C THR A 392 -5.21 3.83 -16.65
N VAL A 393 -6.17 3.06 -17.18
CA VAL A 393 -5.91 2.03 -18.19
C VAL A 393 -5.25 2.65 -19.44
N LYS A 394 -5.82 3.75 -19.95
CA LYS A 394 -5.22 4.49 -21.08
C LYS A 394 -3.81 4.97 -20.73
N ASN A 395 -3.63 5.57 -19.56
CA ASN A 395 -2.34 6.10 -19.13
C ASN A 395 -1.27 5.02 -19.07
N GLU A 396 -1.59 3.85 -18.55
CA GLU A 396 -0.68 2.70 -18.52
C GLU A 396 -0.36 2.18 -19.93
N LEU A 397 -1.37 1.97 -20.78
CA LEU A 397 -1.17 1.53 -22.16
C LEU A 397 -0.29 2.50 -22.97
N GLU A 398 -0.44 3.82 -22.75
CA GLU A 398 0.39 4.85 -23.38
C GLU A 398 1.86 4.79 -22.89
N GLN A 399 2.12 4.43 -21.62
CA GLN A 399 3.47 4.21 -21.14
C GLN A 399 4.11 2.98 -21.81
N PHE A 400 3.35 1.89 -21.96
CA PHE A 400 3.82 0.74 -22.75
C PHE A 400 4.13 1.14 -24.18
N ILE A 401 3.31 1.95 -24.83
CA ILE A 401 3.57 2.43 -26.19
C ILE A 401 4.83 3.31 -26.27
N THR A 402 4.96 4.26 -25.39
CA THR A 402 5.96 5.33 -25.52
C THR A 402 7.34 4.94 -25.03
N ARG A 403 7.41 4.07 -24.01
CA ARG A 403 8.67 3.73 -23.35
C ARG A 403 8.99 2.24 -23.34
N TYR A 404 8.01 1.35 -23.31
CA TYR A 404 8.21 -0.06 -22.99
C TYR A 404 7.85 -1.03 -24.14
N ARG A 405 7.52 -0.52 -25.31
CA ARG A 405 7.46 -1.33 -26.53
C ARG A 405 8.87 -1.58 -27.07
N TYR A 406 9.02 -2.71 -27.75
CA TYR A 406 10.24 -3.06 -28.46
C TYR A 406 9.92 -3.84 -29.73
N TYR A 407 10.95 -4.07 -30.56
CA TYR A 407 10.87 -4.87 -31.76
C TYR A 407 11.92 -5.98 -31.68
N ASP A 408 11.56 -7.16 -32.19
CA ASP A 408 12.42 -8.34 -32.15
C ASP A 408 12.37 -9.12 -33.46
N THR A 409 13.21 -10.15 -33.51
CA THR A 409 13.14 -11.27 -34.47
C THR A 409 12.68 -12.52 -33.69
N VAL A 410 12.25 -13.54 -34.43
CA VAL A 410 11.81 -14.82 -33.81
C VAL A 410 12.54 -16.00 -34.45
N SER A 411 12.66 -17.10 -33.73
CA SER A 411 13.30 -18.33 -34.18
C SER A 411 12.55 -19.58 -33.74
N PHE A 412 12.72 -20.68 -34.42
CA PHE A 412 12.30 -21.98 -33.90
C PHE A 412 13.15 -22.38 -32.69
N PRO A 413 12.59 -23.13 -31.74
CA PRO A 413 13.34 -23.62 -30.59
C PRO A 413 14.63 -24.33 -31.01
N GLY A 414 15.76 -23.87 -30.46
CA GLY A 414 17.07 -24.43 -30.76
C GLY A 414 17.62 -24.18 -32.18
N ASP A 415 16.95 -23.37 -32.98
CA ASP A 415 17.43 -22.96 -34.31
C ASP A 415 18.07 -21.56 -34.22
N SER A 416 19.20 -21.37 -34.90
CA SER A 416 19.85 -20.07 -35.01
C SER A 416 19.31 -19.19 -36.14
N LYS A 417 18.40 -19.73 -36.97
CA LYS A 417 17.80 -18.98 -38.08
C LYS A 417 16.71 -18.07 -37.54
N GLU A 418 16.92 -16.77 -37.76
CA GLU A 418 15.95 -15.76 -37.43
C GLU A 418 14.94 -15.49 -38.57
N TYR A 419 13.73 -15.18 -38.14
CA TYR A 419 12.61 -14.74 -38.98
C TYR A 419 12.08 -13.40 -38.48
N PRO A 420 11.32 -12.66 -39.28
CA PRO A 420 10.66 -11.45 -38.83
C PRO A 420 9.79 -11.74 -37.58
N GLY A 421 10.01 -11.00 -36.52
CA GLY A 421 9.15 -10.95 -35.36
C GLY A 421 8.17 -9.78 -35.46
N GLY A 422 8.35 -8.77 -34.63
CA GLY A 422 7.54 -7.56 -34.66
C GLY A 422 7.55 -6.82 -33.33
N VAL A 423 6.53 -6.01 -33.10
CA VAL A 423 6.34 -5.29 -31.88
C VAL A 423 5.91 -6.24 -30.75
N SER A 424 6.41 -6.01 -29.57
CA SER A 424 5.87 -6.52 -28.31
C SER A 424 6.13 -5.52 -27.18
N PHE A 425 5.76 -5.89 -25.96
CA PHE A 425 5.83 -5.03 -24.79
C PHE A 425 6.57 -5.75 -23.66
N THR A 426 7.21 -4.98 -22.77
CA THR A 426 7.90 -5.54 -21.62
C THR A 426 6.91 -6.12 -20.62
N HIS A 427 7.40 -6.99 -19.74
CA HIS A 427 6.61 -7.57 -18.65
C HIS A 427 6.18 -6.52 -17.64
N ASP A 428 7.06 -5.60 -17.30
CA ASP A 428 6.89 -4.55 -16.30
C ASP A 428 7.57 -3.25 -16.73
N MET A 429 7.37 -2.21 -15.93
CA MET A 429 8.01 -0.90 -16.11
C MET A 429 9.19 -0.66 -15.16
N GLY A 430 9.43 -1.57 -14.20
CA GLY A 430 10.46 -1.41 -13.19
C GLY A 430 10.15 -2.19 -11.92
N VAL A 431 10.94 -1.98 -10.87
CA VAL A 431 10.79 -2.62 -9.58
C VAL A 431 11.21 -1.68 -8.44
N ALA A 432 10.48 -1.69 -7.34
CA ALA A 432 10.83 -0.96 -6.12
C ALA A 432 11.18 0.52 -6.37
N ASN A 433 10.29 1.25 -7.05
CA ASN A 433 10.44 2.66 -7.42
C ASN A 433 11.66 2.95 -8.34
N ALA A 434 12.15 1.92 -9.04
CA ALA A 434 13.19 2.08 -10.06
C ALA A 434 12.64 1.72 -11.44
N PHE A 435 12.33 2.72 -12.26
CA PHE A 435 11.92 2.51 -13.65
C PHE A 435 13.07 1.91 -14.48
N SER A 436 12.77 0.86 -15.21
CA SER A 436 13.72 0.20 -16.10
C SER A 436 14.04 1.06 -17.34
N ARG A 437 15.05 0.64 -18.08
CA ARG A 437 15.42 1.28 -19.36
C ARG A 437 14.27 1.19 -20.36
N ALA A 438 14.18 2.15 -21.25
CA ALA A 438 13.23 2.11 -22.34
C ALA A 438 13.36 0.80 -23.16
N GLY A 439 12.26 0.11 -23.37
CA GLY A 439 12.18 -1.17 -24.07
C GLY A 439 12.68 -2.38 -23.30
N TYR A 440 12.90 -2.27 -21.98
CA TYR A 440 13.36 -3.37 -21.14
C TYR A 440 12.52 -3.49 -19.87
N SER A 441 12.28 -4.71 -19.41
CA SER A 441 11.75 -4.98 -18.07
C SER A 441 12.86 -4.92 -17.00
N SER A 442 12.47 -5.00 -15.74
CA SER A 442 13.42 -4.92 -14.63
C SER A 442 14.44 -6.07 -14.60
N TYR A 443 14.11 -7.23 -15.15
CA TYR A 443 14.98 -8.42 -15.13
C TYR A 443 15.86 -8.59 -16.36
N GLU A 444 15.62 -7.88 -17.45
CA GLU A 444 16.39 -8.01 -18.70
C GLU A 444 17.78 -7.35 -18.66
N LEU A 445 18.21 -6.83 -17.53
CA LEU A 445 19.46 -6.06 -17.40
C LEU A 445 20.73 -6.89 -17.38
N HIS A 446 20.66 -8.19 -17.07
CA HIS A 446 21.83 -8.98 -16.70
C HIS A 446 21.98 -10.30 -17.45
N ALA A 447 21.44 -10.44 -18.66
CA ALA A 447 21.56 -11.68 -19.46
C ALA A 447 21.14 -12.91 -18.64
N LEU A 448 20.02 -12.83 -17.94
CA LEU A 448 19.40 -13.96 -17.31
C LEU A 448 18.66 -14.73 -18.40
N ASP A 449 19.21 -15.87 -18.80
CA ASP A 449 18.73 -16.65 -19.96
C ASP A 449 17.35 -17.29 -19.74
N ASP A 450 16.86 -17.38 -18.51
CA ASP A 450 15.60 -18.03 -18.14
C ASP A 450 14.74 -17.16 -17.22
N CYS A 451 14.62 -15.88 -17.52
CA CYS A 451 13.84 -14.96 -16.72
C CYS A 451 12.39 -14.89 -17.21
N PHE A 452 11.43 -14.93 -16.28
CA PHE A 452 9.99 -14.79 -16.59
C PHE A 452 9.62 -13.43 -17.22
N SER A 453 10.53 -12.46 -17.27
CA SER A 453 10.32 -11.21 -18.02
C SER A 453 10.29 -11.39 -19.54
N HIS A 454 10.67 -12.55 -20.06
CA HIS A 454 10.55 -12.86 -21.49
C HIS A 454 9.20 -13.48 -21.85
N MET A 455 8.13 -12.73 -21.62
CA MET A 455 6.75 -13.10 -21.90
C MET A 455 6.21 -12.38 -23.14
N THR A 456 6.98 -12.42 -24.25
CA THR A 456 6.70 -11.58 -25.41
C THR A 456 5.38 -11.93 -26.09
N HIS A 457 4.97 -13.22 -26.10
CA HIS A 457 3.67 -13.64 -26.61
C HIS A 457 2.53 -13.08 -25.76
N GLU A 458 2.63 -13.24 -24.46
CA GLU A 458 1.56 -12.87 -23.55
C GLU A 458 1.38 -11.36 -23.49
N GLN A 459 2.46 -10.59 -23.36
CA GLN A 459 2.34 -9.14 -23.24
C GLN A 459 1.86 -8.48 -24.54
N LEU A 460 2.16 -9.08 -25.70
CA LEU A 460 1.61 -8.63 -26.98
C LEU A 460 0.07 -8.74 -27.00
N VAL A 461 -0.48 -9.88 -26.63
CA VAL A 461 -1.94 -10.08 -26.61
C VAL A 461 -2.60 -9.36 -25.46
N ASN A 462 -1.93 -9.19 -24.32
CA ASN A 462 -2.42 -8.39 -23.20
C ASN A 462 -2.65 -6.94 -23.62
N TRP A 463 -1.68 -6.33 -24.33
CA TRP A 463 -1.86 -4.95 -24.82
C TRP A 463 -3.08 -4.83 -25.73
N ILE A 464 -3.24 -5.74 -26.70
CA ILE A 464 -4.38 -5.75 -27.62
C ILE A 464 -5.71 -5.85 -26.88
N LEU A 465 -5.79 -6.79 -25.92
CA LEU A 465 -7.03 -7.06 -25.18
C LEU A 465 -7.40 -5.91 -24.24
N CYS A 466 -6.42 -5.35 -23.52
CA CYS A 466 -6.64 -4.19 -22.67
C CYS A 466 -7.05 -2.95 -23.48
N ALA A 467 -6.41 -2.70 -24.63
CA ALA A 467 -6.76 -1.61 -25.53
C ALA A 467 -8.18 -1.78 -26.10
N ALA A 468 -8.53 -2.99 -26.54
CA ALA A 468 -9.87 -3.29 -27.04
C ALA A 468 -10.95 -3.10 -25.97
N ALA A 469 -10.71 -3.58 -24.73
CA ALA A 469 -11.63 -3.41 -23.61
C ALA A 469 -11.80 -1.93 -23.23
N TYR A 470 -10.70 -1.17 -23.22
CA TYR A 470 -10.76 0.28 -22.98
C TYR A 470 -11.62 1.00 -24.02
N ILE A 471 -11.38 0.73 -25.32
CA ILE A 471 -12.12 1.36 -26.43
C ILE A 471 -13.61 1.00 -26.34
N GLU A 472 -13.93 -0.27 -26.15
CA GLU A 472 -15.32 -0.73 -26.05
C GLU A 472 -16.06 -0.10 -24.85
N HIS A 473 -15.35 0.04 -23.72
CA HIS A 473 -15.93 0.62 -22.51
C HIS A 473 -16.14 2.13 -22.60
N THR A 474 -15.14 2.86 -23.14
CA THR A 474 -15.12 4.33 -23.12
C THR A 474 -15.67 4.97 -24.39
N GLY A 475 -15.61 4.27 -25.51
CA GLY A 475 -15.92 4.82 -26.84
C GLY A 475 -14.90 5.85 -27.34
N ASP A 476 -13.65 5.87 -26.82
CA ASP A 476 -12.60 6.82 -27.21
C ASP A 476 -12.11 6.61 -28.66
N GLN A 477 -12.91 7.10 -29.61
CA GLN A 477 -12.63 6.98 -31.04
C GLN A 477 -11.39 7.79 -31.48
N ALA A 478 -11.03 8.83 -30.73
CA ALA A 478 -9.84 9.63 -31.02
C ALA A 478 -8.58 8.82 -30.76
N TRP A 479 -8.50 8.19 -29.59
CA TRP A 479 -7.39 7.32 -29.22
C TRP A 479 -7.34 6.06 -30.09
N LEU A 480 -8.49 5.44 -30.37
CA LEU A 480 -8.54 4.32 -31.33
C LEU A 480 -7.89 4.68 -32.67
N LYS A 481 -8.28 5.80 -33.27
CA LYS A 481 -7.73 6.24 -34.53
C LYS A 481 -6.22 6.46 -34.51
N GLU A 482 -5.73 6.97 -33.38
CA GLU A 482 -4.28 7.17 -33.18
C GLU A 482 -3.54 5.84 -33.11
N GLN A 483 -4.14 4.82 -32.44
CA GLN A 483 -3.49 3.53 -32.21
C GLN A 483 -3.72 2.49 -33.33
N LEU A 484 -4.56 2.74 -34.32
CA LEU A 484 -4.78 1.81 -35.43
C LEU A 484 -3.49 1.31 -36.11
N PRO A 485 -2.48 2.16 -36.39
CA PRO A 485 -1.22 1.69 -36.98
C PRO A 485 -0.49 0.68 -36.07
N LEU A 486 -0.47 0.92 -34.77
CA LEU A 486 0.15 -0.01 -33.83
C LEU A 486 -0.63 -1.33 -33.73
N MET A 487 -1.96 -1.30 -33.79
CA MET A 487 -2.78 -2.51 -33.84
C MET A 487 -2.50 -3.36 -35.07
N GLU A 488 -2.23 -2.73 -36.24
CA GLU A 488 -1.79 -3.44 -37.46
C GLU A 488 -0.39 -4.06 -37.27
N GLU A 489 0.52 -3.37 -36.59
CA GLU A 489 1.83 -3.91 -36.21
C GLU A 489 1.70 -5.09 -35.26
N CYS A 490 0.81 -5.01 -34.26
CA CYS A 490 0.53 -6.10 -33.31
C CYS A 490 -0.03 -7.33 -34.08
N LEU A 491 -0.98 -7.15 -34.99
CA LEU A 491 -1.48 -8.24 -35.83
C LEU A 491 -0.34 -8.89 -36.60
N THR A 492 0.51 -8.08 -37.23
CA THR A 492 1.66 -8.57 -38.02
C THR A 492 2.61 -9.38 -37.12
N SER A 493 2.88 -8.89 -35.91
CA SER A 493 3.73 -9.56 -34.94
C SER A 493 3.15 -10.90 -34.52
N MET A 494 1.84 -10.98 -34.22
CA MET A 494 1.17 -12.25 -33.89
C MET A 494 1.30 -13.28 -35.01
N VAL A 495 1.04 -12.85 -36.25
CA VAL A 495 1.12 -13.72 -37.47
C VAL A 495 2.55 -14.21 -37.71
N ASN A 496 3.55 -13.36 -37.49
CA ASN A 496 4.96 -13.73 -37.65
C ASN A 496 5.42 -14.74 -36.60
N ARG A 497 4.90 -14.65 -35.37
CA ARG A 497 5.20 -15.59 -34.25
C ARG A 497 4.50 -16.93 -34.40
N ASP A 498 3.48 -17.07 -35.25
CA ASP A 498 2.85 -18.34 -35.57
C ASP A 498 3.82 -19.22 -36.40
N HIS A 499 3.97 -18.96 -37.66
CA HIS A 499 4.87 -19.72 -38.54
C HIS A 499 5.29 -18.90 -39.76
N PRO A 500 6.60 -18.94 -40.20
CA PRO A 500 7.06 -18.22 -41.37
C PRO A 500 6.43 -18.73 -42.66
N ASP A 501 6.11 -20.02 -42.76
CA ASP A 501 5.36 -20.62 -43.88
C ASP A 501 3.85 -20.49 -43.62
N GLU A 502 3.19 -19.68 -44.45
CA GLU A 502 1.75 -19.41 -44.32
C GLU A 502 0.88 -20.68 -44.31
N ALA A 503 1.31 -21.72 -45.05
CA ALA A 503 0.56 -22.98 -45.16
C ALA A 503 0.59 -23.81 -43.84
N LYS A 504 1.48 -23.45 -42.92
CA LYS A 504 1.66 -24.13 -41.64
C LYS A 504 1.14 -23.35 -40.42
N ARG A 505 0.59 -22.15 -40.70
CA ARG A 505 0.01 -21.32 -39.63
C ARG A 505 -1.26 -21.95 -39.08
N ASN A 506 -1.38 -21.93 -37.77
CA ASN A 506 -2.56 -22.42 -37.03
C ASN A 506 -3.24 -21.37 -36.16
N GLY A 507 -2.73 -20.13 -36.15
CA GLY A 507 -3.25 -19.03 -35.35
C GLY A 507 -2.69 -18.95 -33.94
N ILE A 508 -1.73 -19.83 -33.60
CA ILE A 508 -1.10 -19.92 -32.26
C ILE A 508 0.38 -19.52 -32.40
N MET A 509 0.88 -18.73 -31.48
CA MET A 509 2.29 -18.33 -31.46
C MET A 509 3.17 -19.50 -31.02
N GLY A 510 4.14 -19.88 -31.86
CA GLY A 510 5.00 -21.06 -31.67
C GLY A 510 6.49 -20.77 -31.80
N LEU A 511 6.91 -19.53 -32.03
CA LEU A 511 8.30 -19.13 -32.22
C LEU A 511 8.78 -18.27 -31.03
N ASP A 512 10.00 -18.53 -30.60
CA ASP A 512 10.61 -17.76 -29.49
C ASP A 512 11.18 -16.43 -29.96
N SER A 513 11.07 -15.41 -29.14
CA SER A 513 11.70 -14.11 -29.34
C SER A 513 13.22 -14.18 -29.25
N SER A 514 13.91 -13.39 -30.06
CA SER A 514 15.36 -13.18 -29.94
C SER A 514 15.75 -12.59 -28.57
N ARG A 515 14.79 -11.97 -27.85
CA ARG A 515 14.99 -11.44 -26.48
C ARG A 515 15.26 -12.56 -25.47
N CYS A 516 14.78 -13.76 -25.72
CA CYS A 516 15.03 -14.93 -24.86
C CYS A 516 16.46 -15.47 -24.98
N MET A 517 17.30 -14.92 -25.86
CA MET A 517 18.72 -15.29 -26.04
C MET A 517 18.97 -16.81 -26.16
N GLY A 518 18.02 -17.54 -26.75
CA GLY A 518 18.07 -19.01 -26.91
C GLY A 518 17.36 -19.78 -25.80
N GLY A 519 16.86 -19.12 -24.76
CA GLY A 519 15.94 -19.69 -23.78
C GLY A 519 14.52 -19.81 -24.33
N ALA A 520 13.63 -20.44 -23.55
CA ALA A 520 12.20 -20.54 -23.87
C ALA A 520 11.44 -19.31 -23.38
N GLU A 521 10.45 -18.87 -24.16
CA GLU A 521 9.44 -17.96 -23.63
C GLU A 521 8.53 -18.62 -22.62
N ILE A 522 8.15 -17.88 -21.59
CA ILE A 522 7.28 -18.35 -20.52
C ILE A 522 5.96 -17.58 -20.48
N THR A 523 5.04 -18.02 -19.66
CA THR A 523 3.76 -17.38 -19.37
C THR A 523 3.54 -17.28 -17.87
N THR A 524 2.56 -16.48 -17.45
CA THR A 524 2.11 -16.36 -16.05
C THR A 524 1.84 -17.70 -15.34
N TYR A 525 1.55 -18.77 -16.09
CA TYR A 525 1.28 -20.10 -15.52
C TYR A 525 2.49 -20.77 -14.85
N ASP A 526 3.70 -20.28 -15.05
CA ASP A 526 4.90 -20.81 -14.39
C ASP A 526 4.80 -20.68 -12.86
N SER A 527 4.08 -19.70 -12.38
CA SER A 527 3.80 -19.50 -10.95
C SER A 527 2.98 -20.63 -10.32
N LEU A 528 2.18 -21.36 -11.11
CA LEU A 528 1.39 -22.51 -10.64
C LEU A 528 2.19 -23.81 -10.71
N ASP A 529 2.82 -24.04 -11.83
CA ASP A 529 3.67 -25.21 -12.08
C ASP A 529 4.62 -24.89 -13.25
N ILE A 530 5.91 -25.00 -13.04
CA ILE A 530 6.93 -24.68 -14.04
C ILE A 530 6.75 -25.46 -15.36
N SER A 531 6.13 -26.64 -15.32
CA SER A 531 5.82 -27.41 -16.52
C SER A 531 4.72 -26.80 -17.39
N LEU A 532 3.93 -25.89 -16.83
CA LEU A 532 2.87 -25.13 -17.52
C LEU A 532 3.36 -23.79 -18.04
N GLY A 533 4.53 -23.35 -17.63
CA GLY A 533 5.06 -22.01 -17.93
C GLY A 533 5.51 -21.80 -19.38
N GLN A 534 5.65 -22.84 -20.19
CA GLN A 534 6.07 -22.67 -21.58
C GLN A 534 5.02 -21.93 -22.42
N ALA A 535 5.42 -20.86 -23.10
CA ALA A 535 4.54 -20.04 -23.92
C ALA A 535 4.13 -20.67 -25.25
N ARG A 536 5.02 -21.44 -25.87
CA ARG A 536 4.81 -22.04 -27.20
C ARG A 536 3.68 -23.06 -27.18
N ASN A 537 2.73 -22.90 -28.11
CA ASN A 537 1.58 -23.81 -28.25
C ASN A 537 0.84 -24.04 -26.93
N ASN A 538 0.81 -23.02 -26.08
CA ASN A 538 0.15 -23.04 -24.79
C ASN A 538 -1.35 -22.78 -24.96
N ILE A 539 -2.20 -23.62 -24.35
CA ILE A 539 -3.66 -23.52 -24.48
C ILE A 539 -4.23 -22.21 -23.89
N TYR A 540 -3.63 -21.73 -22.82
CA TYR A 540 -4.02 -20.44 -22.21
C TYR A 540 -3.73 -19.27 -23.20
N LEU A 541 -2.52 -19.25 -23.78
CA LEU A 541 -2.17 -18.23 -24.76
C LEU A 541 -2.93 -18.42 -26.08
N ALA A 542 -3.28 -19.64 -26.47
CA ALA A 542 -4.13 -19.87 -27.63
C ALA A 542 -5.51 -19.21 -27.44
N GLY A 543 -6.09 -19.32 -26.25
CA GLY A 543 -7.33 -18.62 -25.88
C GLY A 543 -7.19 -17.09 -25.94
N LYS A 544 -6.09 -16.54 -25.44
CA LYS A 544 -5.77 -15.10 -25.54
C LYS A 544 -5.56 -14.66 -27.01
N CYS A 545 -4.82 -15.44 -27.81
CA CYS A 545 -4.64 -15.18 -29.25
C CYS A 545 -5.97 -15.12 -29.99
N TRP A 546 -6.82 -16.12 -29.78
CA TRP A 546 -8.15 -16.15 -30.36
C TRP A 546 -8.96 -14.91 -29.98
N SER A 547 -8.98 -14.55 -28.70
CA SER A 547 -9.69 -13.36 -28.20
C SER A 547 -9.13 -12.06 -28.80
N ALA A 548 -7.80 -11.96 -28.92
CA ALA A 548 -7.15 -10.80 -29.55
C ALA A 548 -7.50 -10.69 -31.05
N TYR A 549 -7.54 -11.81 -31.78
CA TYR A 549 -7.99 -11.81 -33.18
C TYR A 549 -9.46 -11.38 -33.29
N VAL A 550 -10.36 -11.88 -32.45
CA VAL A 550 -11.77 -11.45 -32.45
C VAL A 550 -11.91 -9.95 -32.21
N ALA A 551 -11.16 -9.41 -31.24
CA ALA A 551 -11.16 -7.99 -30.93
C ALA A 551 -10.64 -7.14 -32.11
N LEU A 552 -9.50 -7.52 -32.70
CA LEU A 552 -8.92 -6.83 -33.85
C LEU A 552 -9.83 -6.90 -35.09
N GLU A 553 -10.48 -8.03 -35.36
CA GLU A 553 -11.43 -8.16 -36.47
C GLU A 553 -12.57 -7.14 -36.34
N LYS A 554 -13.16 -7.02 -35.13
CA LYS A 554 -14.19 -6.01 -34.88
C LYS A 554 -13.65 -4.59 -35.07
N ILE A 555 -12.51 -4.26 -34.46
CA ILE A 555 -11.90 -2.93 -34.53
C ILE A 555 -11.61 -2.54 -36.00
N PHE A 556 -11.00 -3.41 -36.78
CA PHE A 556 -10.66 -3.10 -38.18
C PHE A 556 -11.89 -3.01 -39.09
N ASN A 557 -12.93 -3.81 -38.84
CA ASN A 557 -14.20 -3.66 -39.56
C ASN A 557 -14.87 -2.32 -39.25
N ASP A 558 -14.93 -1.94 -37.98
CA ASP A 558 -15.53 -0.68 -37.52
C ASP A 558 -14.75 0.53 -38.06
N ALA A 559 -13.43 0.39 -38.19
CA ALA A 559 -12.56 1.41 -38.80
C ALA A 559 -12.54 1.42 -40.35
N GLY A 560 -13.25 0.50 -41.00
CA GLY A 560 -13.26 0.39 -42.48
C GLY A 560 -12.00 -0.25 -43.08
N LEU A 561 -11.17 -0.89 -42.27
CA LEU A 561 -9.94 -1.58 -42.66
C LEU A 561 -10.23 -3.05 -43.05
N HIS A 562 -11.04 -3.25 -44.08
CA HIS A 562 -11.59 -4.58 -44.43
C HIS A 562 -10.53 -5.61 -44.86
N ALA A 563 -9.41 -5.17 -45.44
CA ALA A 563 -8.33 -6.10 -45.81
C ALA A 563 -7.64 -6.68 -44.56
N GLN A 564 -7.39 -5.83 -43.56
CA GLN A 564 -6.84 -6.24 -42.27
C GLN A 564 -7.84 -7.14 -41.53
N ALA A 565 -9.12 -6.76 -41.48
CA ALA A 565 -10.18 -7.58 -40.89
C ALA A 565 -10.29 -8.98 -41.52
N GLN A 566 -10.15 -9.09 -42.86
CA GLN A 566 -10.14 -10.40 -43.55
C GLN A 566 -8.92 -11.26 -43.16
N THR A 567 -7.75 -10.65 -43.00
CA THR A 567 -6.55 -11.34 -42.55
C THR A 567 -6.76 -11.88 -41.12
N VAL A 568 -7.30 -11.06 -40.25
CA VAL A 568 -7.62 -11.45 -38.87
C VAL A 568 -8.67 -12.56 -38.85
N ALA A 569 -9.75 -12.45 -39.61
CA ALA A 569 -10.80 -13.47 -39.66
C ALA A 569 -10.27 -14.86 -40.07
N LYS A 570 -9.27 -14.90 -40.96
CA LYS A 570 -8.57 -16.15 -41.29
C LYS A 570 -7.84 -16.73 -40.07
N SER A 571 -7.08 -15.92 -39.35
CA SER A 571 -6.34 -16.35 -38.16
C SER A 571 -7.31 -16.75 -37.01
N THR A 572 -8.38 -16.00 -36.79
CA THR A 572 -9.44 -16.33 -35.83
C THR A 572 -10.01 -17.74 -36.10
N LYS A 573 -10.31 -18.02 -37.39
CA LYS A 573 -10.85 -19.31 -37.77
C LYS A 573 -9.85 -20.44 -37.59
N MET A 574 -8.57 -20.23 -37.85
CA MET A 574 -7.51 -21.24 -37.67
C MET A 574 -7.38 -21.56 -36.18
N CYS A 575 -7.23 -20.54 -35.33
CA CYS A 575 -7.09 -20.70 -33.89
C CYS A 575 -8.30 -21.37 -33.21
N SER A 576 -9.50 -21.27 -33.79
CA SER A 576 -10.71 -21.88 -33.22
C SER A 576 -10.88 -23.39 -33.52
N TYR A 577 -10.04 -23.96 -34.37
CA TYR A 577 -10.10 -25.38 -34.74
C TYR A 577 -9.02 -26.23 -34.05
N ASP A 578 -7.95 -25.62 -33.54
CA ASP A 578 -6.88 -26.27 -32.80
C ASP A 578 -7.07 -26.17 -31.29
#